data_c25b9692af327bfa45b519b6bfe021db
#
_entry.id   c25b9692af327bfa45b519b6bfe021db
#
_cell.length_a   1.000
_cell.length_b   1.000
_cell.length_c   1.000
_cell.angle_alpha   90.00
_cell.angle_beta   90.00
_cell.angle_gamma   90.00
#
_symmetry.space_group_name_H-M   'P 1'
#
loop_
_entity.id
_entity.type
_entity.pdbx_description
1 polymer ?
#
loop_
_entity_poly.entity_id
_entity_poly.type
_entity_poly.pdbx_seq_one_letter_code
_entity_poly.pdbx_strand_id
1 'polypeptide(L)'
;MARVYTLEGHDQLNQALDILHDEEKIFGVTIIRGIAGFGENREIHTSSLLTLSLELPLIIEFYDEPEKVAKAIQTLISRLDFKHIVSWSAMAYID
;
A
#
# COMPACT_ATOMS: atom_id res chain seq x y z
N MET A 1 10.85 2.29 5.41
CA MET A 1 10.15 1.40 4.46
C MET A 1 8.82 1.00 5.03
N ALA A 2 7.78 1.11 4.25
CA ALA A 2 6.44 0.69 4.68
C ALA A 2 5.70 0.04 3.52
N ARG A 3 4.79 -0.86 3.85
CA ARG A 3 3.87 -1.47 2.89
C ARG A 3 2.46 -1.41 3.42
N VAL A 4 1.56 -0.95 2.58
CA VAL A 4 0.12 -1.01 2.84
C VAL A 4 -0.44 -2.15 2.03
N TYR A 5 -1.09 -3.09 2.70
CA TYR A 5 -1.72 -4.24 2.04
C TYR A 5 -3.21 -3.96 1.90
N THR A 6 -3.70 -3.94 0.67
CA THR A 6 -5.09 -3.67 0.37
C THR A 6 -5.55 -4.53 -0.80
N LEU A 7 -6.74 -4.26 -1.32
CA LEU A 7 -7.30 -4.98 -2.45
C LEU A 7 -7.59 -4.01 -3.59
N GLU A 8 -7.43 -4.52 -4.82
CA GLU A 8 -7.82 -3.79 -6.01
C GLU A 8 -9.34 -3.57 -6.00
N GLY A 9 -9.78 -2.47 -6.59
CA GLY A 9 -11.21 -2.15 -6.64
C GLY A 9 -11.70 -1.24 -5.54
N HIS A 10 -10.85 -0.95 -4.56
CA HIS A 10 -11.18 0.02 -3.52
C HIS A 10 -10.71 1.40 -3.95
N ASP A 11 -11.56 2.41 -3.78
CA ASP A 11 -11.28 3.76 -4.27
C ASP A 11 -10.15 4.48 -3.54
N GLN A 12 -9.61 3.87 -2.49
CA GLN A 12 -8.62 4.53 -1.65
C GLN A 12 -7.22 4.62 -2.26
N LEU A 13 -6.95 3.86 -3.32
CA LEU A 13 -5.62 3.85 -3.93
C LEU A 13 -5.22 5.23 -4.43
N ASN A 14 -6.09 5.88 -5.21
CA ASN A 14 -5.78 7.19 -5.76
C ASN A 14 -5.63 8.24 -4.67
N GLN A 15 -6.46 8.16 -3.63
CA GLN A 15 -6.36 9.06 -2.49
C GLN A 15 -5.05 8.86 -1.75
N ALA A 16 -4.63 7.60 -1.57
CA ALA A 16 -3.36 7.30 -0.93
C ALA A 16 -2.18 7.84 -1.74
N LEU A 17 -2.21 7.68 -3.05
CA LEU A 17 -1.15 8.20 -3.92
C LEU A 17 -1.07 9.72 -3.82
N ASP A 18 -2.22 10.41 -3.81
CA ASP A 18 -2.24 11.86 -3.68
C ASP A 18 -1.66 12.31 -2.34
N ILE A 19 -2.00 11.61 -1.27
CA ILE A 19 -1.47 11.93 0.05
C ILE A 19 0.05 11.75 0.08
N LEU A 20 0.53 10.62 -0.40
CA LEU A 20 1.96 10.32 -0.37
C LEU A 20 2.76 11.23 -1.30
N HIS A 21 2.20 11.57 -2.44
CA HIS A 21 2.89 12.41 -3.43
C HIS A 21 2.81 13.89 -3.09
N ASP A 22 1.59 14.39 -2.84
CA ASP A 22 1.38 15.84 -2.73
C ASP A 22 1.51 16.37 -1.31
N GLU A 23 1.00 15.65 -0.33
CA GLU A 23 0.98 16.13 1.06
C GLU A 23 2.22 15.72 1.84
N GLU A 24 2.54 14.44 1.84
CA GLU A 24 3.67 13.93 2.62
C GLU A 24 4.98 14.00 1.84
N LYS A 25 4.93 14.14 0.54
CA LYS A 25 6.09 14.26 -0.35
C LYS A 25 7.10 13.16 -0.11
N ILE A 26 6.62 11.94 -0.09
CA ILE A 26 7.43 10.74 0.12
C ILE A 26 8.38 10.54 -1.07
N PHE A 27 9.62 10.16 -0.77
CA PHE A 27 10.68 10.04 -1.76
C PHE A 27 10.39 8.99 -2.83
N GLY A 28 9.94 7.79 -2.42
CA GLY A 28 9.68 6.73 -3.39
C GLY A 28 8.41 5.96 -3.04
N VAL A 29 7.53 5.80 -4.03
CA VAL A 29 6.27 5.06 -3.90
C VAL A 29 6.14 4.12 -5.09
N THR A 30 5.80 2.87 -4.85
CA THR A 30 5.57 1.87 -5.89
C THR A 30 4.29 1.10 -5.55
N ILE A 31 3.46 0.88 -6.57
CA ILE A 31 2.29 0.05 -6.44
C ILE A 31 2.61 -1.32 -7.04
N ILE A 32 2.39 -2.37 -6.26
CA ILE A 32 2.62 -3.73 -6.68
C ILE A 32 1.29 -4.46 -6.67
N ARG A 33 0.95 -5.10 -7.78
CA ARG A 33 -0.26 -5.88 -7.90
C ARG A 33 0.08 -7.36 -7.71
N GLY A 34 -0.54 -7.99 -6.73
CA GLY A 34 -0.37 -9.42 -6.51
C GLY A 34 -1.22 -10.22 -7.49
N ILE A 35 -0.77 -11.42 -7.81
CA ILE A 35 -1.51 -12.31 -8.71
C ILE A 35 -2.47 -13.21 -7.94
N ALA A 36 -2.26 -13.38 -6.65
CA ALA A 36 -3.13 -14.14 -5.76
C ALA A 36 -2.77 -13.82 -4.31
N GLY A 37 -3.70 -14.00 -3.42
CA GLY A 37 -3.43 -13.83 -2.01
C GLY A 37 -4.70 -13.88 -1.16
N PHE A 38 -4.51 -13.89 0.14
CA PHE A 38 -5.61 -13.75 1.08
C PHE A 38 -5.12 -13.00 2.31
N GLY A 39 -6.05 -12.42 3.01
CA GLY A 39 -5.77 -11.65 4.21
C GLY A 39 -6.63 -12.07 5.37
N GLU A 40 -7.06 -11.11 6.17
CA GLU A 40 -7.75 -11.33 7.42
C GLU A 40 -9.00 -12.20 7.29
N ASN A 41 -9.80 -11.99 6.24
CA ASN A 41 -11.01 -12.76 6.02
C ASN A 41 -10.76 -14.12 5.37
N ARG A 42 -9.50 -14.41 5.03
CA ARG A 42 -9.06 -15.68 4.45
C ARG A 42 -9.69 -16.04 3.12
N GLU A 43 -10.34 -15.12 2.48
CA GLU A 43 -10.84 -15.29 1.13
C GLU A 43 -9.70 -15.18 0.14
N ILE A 44 -9.54 -16.18 -0.72
CA ILE A 44 -8.44 -16.21 -1.69
C ILE A 44 -8.85 -15.41 -2.93
N HIS A 45 -8.01 -14.42 -3.26
CA HIS A 45 -8.17 -13.60 -4.46
C HIS A 45 -7.10 -14.01 -5.46
N THR A 46 -7.49 -14.25 -6.70
CA THR A 46 -6.58 -14.74 -7.73
C THR A 46 -6.92 -14.12 -9.08
N SER A 47 -5.91 -14.03 -9.94
CA SER A 47 -6.07 -13.55 -11.31
C SER A 47 -6.55 -14.61 -12.29
N SER A 48 -7.06 -15.74 -11.80
CA SER A 48 -7.55 -16.81 -12.66
C SER A 48 -8.58 -16.30 -13.67
N LEU A 49 -8.45 -16.73 -14.91
CA LEU A 49 -9.38 -16.36 -15.98
C LEU A 49 -10.80 -16.87 -15.74
N LEU A 50 -10.94 -17.85 -14.85
CA LEU A 50 -12.25 -18.44 -14.53
C LEU A 50 -12.99 -17.62 -13.48
N THR A 51 -12.31 -16.76 -12.77
CA THR A 51 -12.93 -15.86 -11.80
C THR A 51 -12.77 -14.44 -12.33
N LEU A 52 -13.88 -13.75 -12.52
CA LEU A 52 -13.85 -12.36 -12.94
C LEU A 52 -13.61 -11.43 -11.75
N SER A 53 -12.99 -11.93 -10.69
CA SER A 53 -12.67 -11.13 -9.53
C SER A 53 -11.68 -10.05 -9.93
N LEU A 54 -12.07 -8.80 -9.69
CA LEU A 54 -11.20 -7.64 -9.90
C LEU A 54 -10.49 -7.24 -8.62
N GLU A 55 -10.67 -8.00 -7.55
CA GLU A 55 -10.11 -7.68 -6.24
C GLU A 55 -8.82 -8.43 -5.99
N LEU A 56 -7.81 -8.11 -6.79
CA LEU A 56 -6.48 -8.66 -6.57
C LEU A 56 -5.78 -7.93 -5.43
N PRO A 57 -4.86 -8.60 -4.74
CA PRO A 57 -4.07 -7.95 -3.71
C PRO A 57 -3.25 -6.81 -4.29
N LEU A 58 -3.21 -5.69 -3.58
CA LEU A 58 -2.35 -4.55 -3.93
C LEU A 58 -1.44 -4.25 -2.76
N ILE A 59 -0.22 -3.86 -3.08
CA ILE A 59 0.75 -3.39 -2.11
C ILE A 59 1.15 -1.99 -2.51
N ILE A 60 0.98 -1.04 -1.59
CA ILE A 60 1.54 0.30 -1.75
C ILE A 60 2.82 0.32 -0.94
N GLU A 61 3.95 0.36 -1.61
CA GLU A 61 5.25 0.34 -0.95
C GLU A 61 5.88 1.71 -1.05
N PHE A 62 6.37 2.22 0.08
CA PHE A 62 7.03 3.52 0.07
C PHE A 62 8.17 3.60 1.06
N TYR A 63 9.08 4.51 0.80
CA TYR A 63 10.24 4.71 1.65
C TYR A 63 10.65 6.18 1.70
N ASP A 64 11.19 6.56 2.84
CA ASP A 64 11.73 7.88 3.08
C ASP A 64 12.47 7.80 4.44
N GLU A 65 12.89 8.93 4.96
CA GLU A 65 13.39 9.03 6.32
C GLU A 65 12.39 8.47 7.31
N PRO A 66 12.85 7.83 8.40
CA PRO A 66 11.94 7.18 9.35
C PRO A 66 10.83 8.07 9.89
N GLU A 67 11.12 9.32 10.17
CA GLU A 67 10.13 10.25 10.72
C GLU A 67 9.05 10.59 9.69
N LYS A 68 9.42 10.75 8.42
CA LYS A 68 8.47 11.01 7.35
C LYS A 68 7.60 9.80 7.09
N VAL A 69 8.18 8.61 7.13
CA VAL A 69 7.42 7.37 6.95
C VAL A 69 6.39 7.23 8.07
N ALA A 70 6.81 7.45 9.32
CA ALA A 70 5.90 7.36 10.46
C ALA A 70 4.74 8.34 10.34
N LYS A 71 5.03 9.58 9.95
CA LYS A 71 3.99 10.59 9.77
C LYS A 71 3.04 10.22 8.63
N ALA A 72 3.58 9.74 7.53
CA ALA A 72 2.76 9.33 6.39
C ALA A 72 1.82 8.19 6.78
N ILE A 73 2.31 7.21 7.54
CA ILE A 73 1.47 6.12 8.04
C ILE A 73 0.32 6.65 8.87
N GLN A 74 0.59 7.59 9.78
CA GLN A 74 -0.46 8.17 10.61
C GLN A 74 -1.50 8.92 9.78
N THR A 75 -1.06 9.66 8.77
CA THR A 75 -1.98 10.35 7.87
C THR A 75 -2.86 9.36 7.12
N LEU A 76 -2.27 8.28 6.60
CA LEU A 76 -3.04 7.26 5.89
C LEU A 76 -4.06 6.59 6.81
N ILE A 77 -3.67 6.24 8.03
CA ILE A 77 -4.57 5.61 8.98
C ILE A 77 -5.72 6.53 9.36
N SER A 78 -5.43 7.82 9.59
CA SER A 78 -6.44 8.75 10.07
C SER A 78 -7.44 9.16 8.99
N ARG A 79 -7.05 9.13 7.73
CA ARG A 79 -7.87 9.63 6.64
C ARG A 79 -8.46 8.55 5.75
N LEU A 80 -7.86 7.37 5.73
CA LEU A 80 -8.30 6.27 4.89
C LEU A 80 -8.51 5.02 5.73
N ASP A 81 -9.24 4.05 5.17
CA ASP A 81 -9.62 2.83 5.87
C ASP A 81 -8.64 1.70 5.59
N PHE A 82 -7.36 1.96 5.80
CA PHE A 82 -6.34 0.90 5.68
C PHE A 82 -6.17 0.18 7.01
N LYS A 83 -6.18 -1.14 6.96
CA LYS A 83 -6.14 -1.99 8.16
C LYS A 83 -4.81 -2.69 8.36
N HIS A 84 -4.04 -2.90 7.30
CA HIS A 84 -2.79 -3.63 7.39
C HIS A 84 -1.65 -2.82 6.81
N ILE A 85 -0.86 -2.25 7.69
CA ILE A 85 0.34 -1.50 7.31
C ILE A 85 1.50 -2.09 8.10
N VAL A 86 2.55 -2.46 7.39
CA VAL A 86 3.77 -3.01 7.96
C VAL A 86 4.91 -2.05 7.67
N SER A 87 5.75 -1.78 8.65
CA SER A 87 6.93 -0.95 8.43
C SER A 87 8.15 -1.61 9.04
N TRP A 88 9.30 -1.31 8.48
CA TRP A 88 10.57 -1.82 8.97
C TRP A 88 11.70 -0.90 8.56
N SER A 89 12.84 -1.05 9.24
CA SER A 89 14.04 -0.28 8.92
C SER A 89 14.72 -0.88 7.70
N ALA A 90 15.18 -0.02 6.81
CA ALA A 90 15.90 -0.44 5.62
C ALA A 90 17.03 0.53 5.34
N MET A 91 18.02 0.05 4.60
CA MET A 91 19.12 0.90 4.12
C MET A 91 18.87 1.22 2.65
N ALA A 92 18.81 2.50 2.33
CA ALA A 92 18.61 2.92 0.94
C ALA A 92 19.97 3.41 0.39
N TYR A 93 20.29 2.91 -0.78
CA TYR A 93 21.51 3.32 -1.49
C TYR A 93 21.06 4.15 -2.69
N ILE A 94 21.20 5.45 -2.57
CA ILE A 94 20.69 6.39 -3.56
C ILE A 94 21.84 7.28 -4.04
N ASP A 95 22.04 7.31 -5.35
CA ASP A 95 23.05 8.18 -5.98
C ASP A 95 22.52 9.59 -6.16
#